data_497d26fa052246aca1b3d8cb080cbd49
#
_entry.id   497d26fa052246aca1b3d8cb080cbd49
#
_cell.length_a   1.000
_cell.length_b   1.000
_cell.length_c   1.000
_cell.angle_alpha   90.00
_cell.angle_beta   90.00
_cell.angle_gamma   90.00
#
_symmetry.space_group_name_H-M   'P 1'
#
loop_
_entity.id
_entity.type
_entity.pdbx_description
1 polymer ?
#
loop_
_entity_poly.entity_id
_entity_poly.type
_entity_poly.pdbx_seq_one_letter_code
_entity_poly.pdbx_strand_id
1 'polypeptide(L)'
;MKKFFIIAVILVMAANVYYSLTYKGDIRTPYYEFKTRIGTAPLKTYRDTDFGYTISYPCMFQQEDKQGDEYLGHARFVYSDSANIILESYVTPNYSPNLQACADSLAGKLHSDRIMVSKKKAGKSSSKQDSQQDSAFLLAGPVYENGVRIDGYSHYDKFIKSGKMLFVYSLTYPDSYKPAMPRLFHLIEDWKVLGAY
;
A
#
# COMPACT_ATOMS: atom_id res chain seq x y z
N MET A 1 44.53 -40.78 -22.04
CA MET A 1 43.32 -40.80 -21.20
C MET A 1 43.24 -39.64 -20.22
N LYS A 2 44.26 -39.31 -19.39
CA LYS A 2 44.16 -38.18 -18.41
C LYS A 2 43.83 -36.81 -19.01
N LYS A 3 44.38 -36.46 -20.21
CA LYS A 3 44.12 -35.18 -20.87
C LYS A 3 42.65 -35.02 -21.34
N PHE A 4 42.04 -36.12 -21.83
CA PHE A 4 40.64 -36.09 -22.24
C PHE A 4 39.68 -35.92 -21.04
N PHE A 5 40.01 -36.52 -19.89
CA PHE A 5 39.26 -36.37 -18.68
C PHE A 5 39.27 -34.93 -18.16
N ILE A 6 40.43 -34.28 -18.19
CA ILE A 6 40.58 -32.87 -17.77
C ILE A 6 39.76 -31.97 -18.68
N ILE A 7 39.79 -32.14 -20.00
CA ILE A 7 39.02 -31.39 -20.97
C ILE A 7 37.50 -31.57 -20.73
N ALA A 8 37.04 -32.80 -20.47
CA ALA A 8 35.64 -33.08 -20.17
C ALA A 8 35.17 -32.36 -18.89
N VAL A 9 36.00 -32.37 -17.83
CA VAL A 9 35.66 -31.68 -16.57
C VAL A 9 35.60 -30.15 -16.81
N ILE A 10 36.49 -29.56 -17.56
CA ILE A 10 36.48 -28.13 -17.89
C ILE A 10 35.24 -27.76 -18.70
N LEU A 11 34.82 -28.59 -19.67
CA LEU A 11 33.61 -28.38 -20.46
C LEU A 11 32.33 -28.44 -19.61
N VAL A 12 32.26 -29.39 -18.68
CA VAL A 12 31.12 -29.53 -17.75
C VAL A 12 31.08 -28.32 -16.81
N MET A 13 32.23 -27.87 -16.29
CA MET A 13 32.26 -26.64 -15.45
C MET A 13 31.88 -25.39 -16.25
N ALA A 14 32.39 -25.24 -17.47
CA ALA A 14 32.01 -24.12 -18.35
C ALA A 14 30.53 -24.12 -18.73
N ALA A 15 29.97 -25.33 -19.01
CA ALA A 15 28.54 -25.49 -19.25
C ALA A 15 27.69 -25.16 -18.02
N ASN A 16 28.12 -25.54 -16.80
CA ASN A 16 27.43 -25.19 -15.56
C ASN A 16 27.49 -23.69 -15.27
N VAL A 17 28.64 -23.04 -15.50
CA VAL A 17 28.81 -21.59 -15.37
C VAL A 17 27.97 -20.86 -16.43
N TYR A 18 28.03 -21.30 -17.69
CA TYR A 18 27.21 -20.76 -18.77
C TYR A 18 25.71 -20.94 -18.47
N TYR A 19 25.28 -22.13 -17.99
CA TYR A 19 23.92 -22.42 -17.58
C TYR A 19 23.51 -21.57 -16.37
N SER A 20 24.37 -21.38 -15.39
CA SER A 20 24.13 -20.49 -14.23
C SER A 20 24.05 -19.00 -14.62
N LEU A 21 24.80 -18.55 -15.64
CA LEU A 21 24.79 -17.18 -16.10
C LEU A 21 23.68 -16.89 -17.13
N THR A 22 23.32 -17.86 -17.97
CA THR A 22 22.29 -17.71 -19.01
C THR A 22 20.93 -18.20 -18.54
N TYR A 23 20.88 -19.24 -17.73
CA TYR A 23 19.73 -19.58 -16.94
C TYR A 23 19.67 -18.62 -15.74
N LYS A 24 19.41 -17.38 -16.05
CA LYS A 24 18.52 -16.61 -15.19
C LYS A 24 17.21 -17.36 -15.24
N GLY A 25 17.22 -18.56 -14.65
CA GLY A 25 16.04 -19.34 -14.43
C GLY A 25 15.04 -18.40 -13.86
N ASP A 26 13.83 -18.58 -14.16
CA ASP A 26 12.65 -17.87 -13.69
C ASP A 26 12.59 -17.90 -12.15
N ILE A 27 13.67 -17.53 -11.48
CA ILE A 27 13.72 -17.07 -10.11
C ILE A 27 13.09 -15.67 -10.21
N ARG A 28 11.80 -15.71 -10.51
CA ARG A 28 10.96 -14.54 -10.30
C ARG A 28 11.07 -14.28 -8.82
N THR A 29 11.95 -13.36 -8.48
CA THR A 29 12.00 -12.90 -7.09
C THR A 29 10.57 -12.50 -6.74
N PRO A 30 10.09 -12.74 -5.52
CA PRO A 30 8.76 -12.35 -5.07
C PRO A 30 8.43 -10.90 -5.46
N TYR A 31 9.41 -10.00 -5.38
CA TYR A 31 9.30 -8.62 -5.87
C TYR A 31 8.96 -8.52 -7.36
N TYR A 32 9.61 -9.29 -8.23
CA TYR A 32 9.36 -9.23 -9.67
C TYR A 32 7.97 -9.77 -10.01
N GLU A 33 7.55 -10.83 -9.35
CA GLU A 33 6.20 -11.38 -9.50
C GLU A 33 5.14 -10.35 -9.04
N PHE A 34 5.32 -9.77 -7.87
CA PHE A 34 4.46 -8.70 -7.39
C PHE A 34 4.39 -7.54 -8.37
N LYS A 35 5.56 -7.00 -8.79
CA LYS A 35 5.65 -5.87 -9.72
C LYS A 35 4.92 -6.12 -11.03
N THR A 36 5.03 -7.34 -11.56
CA THR A 36 4.37 -7.70 -12.83
C THR A 36 2.86 -7.82 -12.63
N ARG A 37 2.41 -8.43 -11.54
CA ARG A 37 0.99 -8.67 -11.27
C ARG A 37 0.25 -7.42 -10.85
N ILE A 38 0.86 -6.58 -9.99
CA ILE A 38 0.17 -5.40 -9.42
C ILE A 38 -0.28 -4.43 -10.51
N GLY A 39 0.48 -4.27 -11.58
CA GLY A 39 0.17 -3.36 -12.69
C GLY A 39 -1.13 -3.70 -13.43
N THR A 40 -1.47 -4.98 -13.54
CA THR A 40 -2.58 -5.48 -14.35
C THR A 40 -3.68 -6.18 -13.55
N ALA A 41 -3.47 -6.44 -12.25
CA ALA A 41 -4.44 -7.16 -11.42
C ALA A 41 -5.83 -6.48 -11.46
N PRO A 42 -6.91 -7.24 -11.72
CA PRO A 42 -8.26 -6.71 -11.60
C PRO A 42 -8.52 -6.18 -10.18
N LEU A 43 -9.35 -5.15 -10.09
CA LEU A 43 -9.77 -4.60 -8.80
C LEU A 43 -11.02 -5.32 -8.31
N LYS A 44 -11.04 -5.61 -7.01
CA LYS A 44 -12.22 -5.98 -6.25
C LYS A 44 -12.68 -4.77 -5.44
N THR A 45 -13.93 -4.77 -5.04
CA THR A 45 -14.51 -3.74 -4.18
C THR A 45 -14.96 -4.36 -2.87
N TYR A 46 -14.51 -3.79 -1.78
CA TYR A 46 -15.07 -4.04 -0.46
C TYR A 46 -16.04 -2.90 -0.12
N ARG A 47 -17.16 -3.25 0.49
CA ARG A 47 -18.16 -2.29 0.98
C ARG A 47 -18.41 -2.54 2.45
N ASP A 48 -18.18 -1.52 3.25
CA ASP A 48 -18.61 -1.49 4.63
C ASP A 48 -20.05 -0.95 4.68
N THR A 49 -20.97 -1.75 5.23
CA THR A 49 -22.38 -1.40 5.30
C THR A 49 -22.73 -0.54 6.49
N ASP A 50 -21.95 -0.61 7.56
CA ASP A 50 -22.21 0.08 8.81
C ASP A 50 -21.83 1.56 8.71
N PHE A 51 -20.71 1.83 8.03
CA PHE A 51 -20.20 3.19 7.81
C PHE A 51 -20.40 3.69 6.38
N GLY A 52 -20.95 2.88 5.48
CA GLY A 52 -21.37 3.28 4.15
C GLY A 52 -20.21 3.66 3.20
N TYR A 53 -18.99 3.18 3.43
CA TYR A 53 -17.87 3.45 2.54
C TYR A 53 -17.46 2.24 1.71
N THR A 54 -16.71 2.50 0.65
CA THR A 54 -16.17 1.46 -0.22
C THR A 54 -14.68 1.71 -0.48
N ILE A 55 -13.92 0.62 -0.62
CA ILE A 55 -12.55 0.67 -1.10
C ILE A 55 -12.38 -0.28 -2.28
N SER A 56 -11.43 0.06 -3.16
CA SER A 56 -11.03 -0.81 -4.26
C SER A 56 -9.63 -1.36 -3.97
N TYR A 57 -9.46 -2.66 -4.14
CA TYR A 57 -8.18 -3.33 -3.89
C TYR A 57 -7.88 -4.37 -4.98
N PRO A 58 -6.61 -4.66 -5.30
CA PRO A 58 -6.25 -5.67 -6.31
C PRO A 58 -6.67 -7.07 -5.87
N CYS A 59 -7.19 -7.88 -6.81
CA CYS A 59 -7.73 -9.22 -6.53
C CYS A 59 -6.70 -10.21 -5.97
N MET A 60 -5.42 -9.90 -6.07
CA MET A 60 -4.32 -10.70 -5.53
C MET A 60 -4.15 -10.55 -4.00
N PHE A 61 -4.79 -9.56 -3.40
CA PHE A 61 -4.86 -9.41 -1.96
C PHE A 61 -5.98 -10.30 -1.39
N GLN A 62 -5.71 -10.95 -0.29
CA GLN A 62 -6.67 -11.78 0.43
C GLN A 62 -7.20 -10.99 1.62
N GLN A 63 -8.53 -10.97 1.75
CA GLN A 63 -9.14 -10.41 2.94
C GLN A 63 -8.90 -11.34 4.11
N GLU A 64 -8.41 -10.80 5.20
CA GLU A 64 -8.30 -11.52 6.47
C GLU A 64 -9.58 -11.38 7.27
N ASP A 65 -9.94 -12.46 7.97
CA ASP A 65 -11.07 -12.44 8.88
C ASP A 65 -10.76 -11.51 10.06
N LYS A 66 -11.79 -10.79 10.51
CA LYS A 66 -11.70 -9.86 11.62
C LYS A 66 -11.28 -10.60 12.90
N GLN A 67 -10.08 -10.34 13.38
CA GLN A 67 -9.64 -10.78 14.69
C GLN A 67 -9.59 -9.55 15.62
N GLY A 68 -10.54 -9.48 16.57
CA GLY A 68 -10.53 -8.52 17.69
C GLY A 68 -10.45 -7.06 17.25
N ASP A 69 -11.56 -6.53 16.77
CA ASP A 69 -11.62 -5.18 16.19
C ASP A 69 -11.37 -4.09 17.22
N GLU A 70 -10.16 -3.54 17.24
CA GLU A 70 -9.82 -2.31 17.94
C GLU A 70 -10.41 -1.06 17.23
N TYR A 71 -10.75 -1.19 15.93
CA TYR A 71 -11.28 -0.12 15.09
C TYR A 71 -12.66 -0.46 14.52
N LEU A 72 -13.48 0.58 14.36
CA LEU A 72 -14.80 0.47 13.74
C LEU A 72 -14.68 0.24 12.23
N GLY A 73 -15.53 -0.61 11.67
CA GLY A 73 -15.55 -0.85 10.21
C GLY A 73 -14.22 -1.32 9.65
N HIS A 74 -13.43 -2.07 10.43
CA HIS A 74 -12.09 -2.50 10.01
C HIS A 74 -12.16 -3.60 8.95
N ALA A 75 -11.38 -3.44 7.89
CA ALA A 75 -11.13 -4.47 6.89
C ALA A 75 -9.65 -4.48 6.52
N ARG A 76 -9.06 -5.67 6.50
CA ARG A 76 -7.65 -5.90 6.25
C ARG A 76 -7.47 -6.84 5.05
N PHE A 77 -6.58 -6.48 4.14
CA PHE A 77 -6.26 -7.23 2.93
C PHE A 77 -4.76 -7.40 2.84
N VAL A 78 -4.30 -8.62 2.73
CA VAL A 78 -2.88 -8.95 2.75
C VAL A 78 -2.46 -9.60 1.44
N TYR A 79 -1.37 -9.12 0.88
CA TYR A 79 -0.61 -9.84 -0.11
C TYR A 79 0.54 -10.53 0.61
N SER A 80 0.37 -11.83 0.84
CA SER A 80 1.28 -12.67 1.59
C SER A 80 2.16 -13.46 0.62
N ASP A 81 3.34 -12.96 0.37
CA ASP A 81 4.46 -13.73 -0.13
C ASP A 81 5.60 -13.63 0.88
N SER A 82 6.84 -13.46 0.47
CA SER A 82 7.96 -13.17 1.38
C SER A 82 7.94 -11.76 1.98
N ALA A 83 7.01 -10.91 1.54
CA ALA A 83 6.88 -9.51 1.95
C ALA A 83 5.42 -9.22 2.25
N ASN A 84 5.07 -9.03 3.51
CA ASN A 84 3.71 -8.66 3.90
C ASN A 84 3.41 -7.23 3.45
N ILE A 85 2.58 -7.11 2.39
CA ILE A 85 2.01 -5.84 1.95
C ILE A 85 0.56 -5.83 2.39
N ILE A 86 0.19 -4.82 3.17
CA ILE A 86 -1.08 -4.77 3.87
C ILE A 86 -1.85 -3.53 3.45
N LEU A 87 -3.08 -3.71 3.00
CA LEU A 87 -4.06 -2.65 2.82
C LEU A 87 -5.08 -2.75 3.95
N GLU A 88 -5.34 -1.65 4.63
CA GLU A 88 -6.31 -1.59 5.72
C GLU A 88 -7.26 -0.42 5.52
N SER A 89 -8.52 -0.63 5.83
CA SER A 89 -9.49 0.47 5.94
C SER A 89 -10.23 0.37 7.26
N TYR A 90 -10.44 1.50 7.90
CA TYR A 90 -11.15 1.57 9.17
C TYR A 90 -11.71 2.98 9.43
N VAL A 91 -12.55 3.06 10.45
CA VAL A 91 -13.13 4.31 10.92
C VAL A 91 -12.78 4.51 12.38
N THR A 92 -12.37 5.72 12.73
CA THR A 92 -12.05 6.08 14.12
C THR A 92 -12.71 7.39 14.50
N PRO A 93 -13.15 7.56 15.77
CA PRO A 93 -13.63 8.84 16.25
C PRO A 93 -12.55 9.93 16.16
N ASN A 94 -12.94 11.13 15.78
CA ASN A 94 -12.04 12.28 15.71
C ASN A 94 -12.65 13.51 16.36
N TYR A 95 -12.03 13.99 17.40
CA TYR A 95 -12.45 15.14 18.18
C TYR A 95 -11.62 16.41 17.87
N SER A 96 -10.71 16.34 16.89
CA SER A 96 -9.91 17.50 16.52
C SER A 96 -10.79 18.62 15.94
N PRO A 97 -10.57 19.88 16.33
CA PRO A 97 -11.45 21.00 15.93
C PRO A 97 -11.45 21.26 14.42
N ASN A 98 -10.32 21.00 13.79
CA ASN A 98 -10.18 21.18 12.34
C ASN A 98 -9.23 20.14 11.74
N LEU A 99 -9.18 20.11 10.41
CA LEU A 99 -8.39 19.15 9.65
C LEU A 99 -6.88 19.31 9.87
N GLN A 100 -6.41 20.56 10.00
CA GLN A 100 -5.00 20.86 10.21
C GLN A 100 -4.52 20.30 11.55
N ALA A 101 -5.23 20.59 12.63
CA ALA A 101 -4.90 20.07 13.97
C ALA A 101 -4.97 18.54 14.02
N CYS A 102 -5.91 17.93 13.27
CA CYS A 102 -5.97 16.49 13.11
C CYS A 102 -4.71 15.94 12.41
N ALA A 103 -4.35 16.54 11.27
CA ALA A 103 -3.19 16.10 10.49
C ALA A 103 -1.88 16.25 11.29
N ASP A 104 -1.68 17.37 11.98
CA ASP A 104 -0.47 17.62 12.78
C ASP A 104 -0.37 16.66 13.96
N SER A 105 -1.50 16.40 14.64
CA SER A 105 -1.54 15.42 15.74
C SER A 105 -1.20 14.00 15.27
N LEU A 106 -1.75 13.57 14.13
CA LEU A 106 -1.49 12.24 13.58
C LEU A 106 -0.08 12.14 13.02
N ALA A 107 0.41 13.15 12.31
CA ALA A 107 1.79 13.17 11.83
C ALA A 107 2.79 13.03 12.99
N GLY A 108 2.56 13.73 14.11
CA GLY A 108 3.38 13.58 15.31
C GLY A 108 3.29 12.18 15.93
N LYS A 109 2.10 11.60 16.03
CA LYS A 109 1.89 10.25 16.59
C LYS A 109 2.50 9.14 15.74
N LEU A 110 2.40 9.27 14.42
CA LEU A 110 2.87 8.28 13.45
C LEU A 110 4.32 8.53 13.01
N HIS A 111 4.97 9.58 13.53
CA HIS A 111 6.31 10.01 13.09
C HIS A 111 6.41 10.15 11.56
N SER A 112 5.37 10.73 10.96
CA SER A 112 5.15 10.70 9.51
C SER A 112 5.18 12.10 8.91
N ASP A 113 5.57 12.17 7.65
CA ASP A 113 5.54 13.39 6.86
C ASP A 113 4.18 13.57 6.18
N ARG A 114 3.68 14.81 6.20
CA ARG A 114 2.50 15.17 5.45
C ARG A 114 2.81 15.30 3.97
N ILE A 115 2.14 14.51 3.14
CA ILE A 115 2.26 14.60 1.69
C ILE A 115 1.26 15.62 1.16
N MET A 116 1.78 16.66 0.51
CA MET A 116 0.95 17.61 -0.23
C MET A 116 0.58 16.98 -1.57
N VAL A 117 -0.66 16.53 -1.70
CA VAL A 117 -1.18 16.14 -3.03
C VAL A 117 -1.20 17.40 -3.90
N SER A 118 -0.30 17.48 -4.86
CA SER A 118 -0.30 18.55 -5.84
C SER A 118 -1.62 18.53 -6.59
N LYS A 119 -2.46 19.54 -6.38
CA LYS A 119 -3.70 19.72 -7.15
C LYS A 119 -3.31 19.78 -8.63
N LYS A 120 -3.45 18.67 -9.38
CA LYS A 120 -3.51 18.77 -10.85
C LYS A 120 -4.62 19.75 -11.14
N LYS A 121 -4.28 20.89 -11.78
CA LYS A 121 -5.25 21.88 -12.29
C LYS A 121 -6.25 21.12 -13.16
N ALA A 122 -7.34 20.67 -12.57
CA ALA A 122 -8.51 20.26 -13.32
C ALA A 122 -9.02 21.52 -14.01
N GLY A 123 -9.15 21.44 -15.33
CA GLY A 123 -9.68 22.52 -16.14
C GLY A 123 -11.00 22.99 -15.56
N LYS A 124 -11.26 24.30 -15.68
CA LYS A 124 -12.46 25.00 -15.25
C LYS A 124 -13.72 24.20 -15.59
N SER A 125 -14.27 23.50 -14.63
CA SER A 125 -15.64 23.02 -14.64
C SER A 125 -16.23 23.39 -13.29
N SER A 126 -17.06 24.41 -13.33
CA SER A 126 -17.81 24.90 -12.18
C SER A 126 -18.95 23.93 -11.87
N SER A 127 -18.75 23.03 -10.94
CA SER A 127 -19.84 22.32 -10.30
C SER A 127 -19.63 22.28 -8.79
N LYS A 128 -20.72 22.53 -8.07
CA LYS A 128 -20.81 22.65 -6.60
C LYS A 128 -20.44 21.37 -5.79
N GLN A 129 -19.63 20.48 -6.35
CA GLN A 129 -19.24 19.21 -5.74
C GLN A 129 -17.85 19.20 -5.11
N ASP A 130 -17.14 20.35 -5.09
CA ASP A 130 -15.75 20.45 -4.64
C ASP A 130 -15.56 20.59 -3.12
N SER A 131 -16.63 20.65 -2.32
CA SER A 131 -16.52 20.87 -0.86
C SER A 131 -15.99 19.67 -0.06
N GLN A 132 -15.89 18.47 -0.66
CA GLN A 132 -15.42 17.27 0.02
C GLN A 132 -13.89 17.09 -0.03
N GLN A 133 -13.21 17.80 -0.92
CA GLN A 133 -11.76 17.66 -1.12
C GLN A 133 -10.93 18.41 -0.07
N ASP A 134 -11.54 19.34 0.66
CA ASP A 134 -10.89 20.11 1.73
C ASP A 134 -10.84 19.35 3.08
N SER A 135 -11.40 18.16 3.14
CA SER A 135 -11.48 17.33 4.37
C SER A 135 -10.54 16.11 4.38
N ALA A 136 -9.57 16.05 3.48
CA ALA A 136 -8.66 14.93 3.37
C ALA A 136 -7.18 15.33 3.40
N PHE A 137 -6.33 14.46 3.94
CA PHE A 137 -4.87 14.60 3.89
C PHE A 137 -4.21 13.23 3.77
N LEU A 138 -2.92 13.24 3.39
CA LEU A 138 -2.08 12.05 3.26
C LEU A 138 -0.90 12.16 4.23
N LEU A 139 -0.58 11.04 4.85
CA LEU A 139 0.64 10.87 5.63
C LEU A 139 1.45 9.70 5.04
N ALA A 140 2.77 9.81 5.10
CA ALA A 140 3.68 8.71 4.82
C ALA A 140 4.91 8.79 5.70
N GLY A 141 5.41 7.64 6.07
CA GLY A 141 6.57 7.57 6.95
C GLY A 141 6.97 6.12 7.24
N PRO A 142 7.95 5.95 8.11
CA PRO A 142 8.34 4.64 8.60
C PRO A 142 7.25 4.05 9.51
N VAL A 143 7.15 2.73 9.55
CA VAL A 143 6.23 2.02 10.46
C VAL A 143 6.83 1.98 11.87
N TYR A 144 5.99 2.21 12.87
CA TYR A 144 6.31 2.03 14.28
C TYR A 144 5.34 1.05 14.92
N GLU A 145 5.85 0.16 15.74
CA GLU A 145 5.06 -0.75 16.57
C GLU A 145 5.52 -0.60 18.02
N ASN A 146 4.60 -0.29 18.93
CA ASN A 146 4.90 -0.04 20.35
C ASN A 146 6.02 1.00 20.58
N GLY A 147 6.10 2.02 19.70
CA GLY A 147 7.11 3.06 19.76
C GLY A 147 8.49 2.65 19.21
N VAL A 148 8.63 1.44 18.69
CA VAL A 148 9.84 0.95 18.03
C VAL A 148 9.67 0.99 16.53
N ARG A 149 10.62 1.57 15.82
CA ARG A 149 10.62 1.59 14.36
C ARG A 149 10.81 0.17 13.80
N ILE A 150 9.96 -0.20 12.86
CA ILE A 150 10.12 -1.42 12.08
C ILE A 150 11.00 -1.10 10.88
N ASP A 151 12.23 -1.58 10.89
CA ASP A 151 13.19 -1.29 9.84
C ASP A 151 12.76 -1.91 8.50
N GLY A 152 12.94 -1.13 7.44
CA GLY A 152 12.61 -1.56 6.07
C GLY A 152 11.13 -1.54 5.72
N TYR A 153 10.26 -0.97 6.57
CA TYR A 153 8.84 -0.82 6.30
C TYR A 153 8.40 0.64 6.37
N SER A 154 7.53 1.00 5.42
CA SER A 154 6.89 2.31 5.37
C SER A 154 5.37 2.16 5.26
N HIS A 155 4.67 3.22 5.63
CA HIS A 155 3.23 3.33 5.43
C HIS A 155 2.87 4.51 4.52
N TYR A 156 1.67 4.44 3.93
CA TYR A 156 1.09 5.48 3.09
C TYR A 156 -0.41 5.52 3.33
N ASP A 157 -0.88 6.55 4.01
CA ASP A 157 -2.23 6.59 4.56
C ASP A 157 -3.00 7.82 4.05
N LYS A 158 -4.26 7.62 3.68
CA LYS A 158 -5.22 8.67 3.44
C LYS A 158 -6.23 8.76 4.56
N PHE A 159 -6.43 9.96 5.02
CA PHE A 159 -7.39 10.31 6.05
C PHE A 159 -8.46 11.23 5.46
N ILE A 160 -9.73 10.90 5.66
CA ILE A 160 -10.88 11.71 5.26
C ILE A 160 -11.70 12.01 6.50
N LYS A 161 -11.76 13.30 6.89
CA LYS A 161 -12.57 13.74 8.03
C LYS A 161 -14.00 14.00 7.57
N SER A 162 -14.95 13.37 8.25
CA SER A 162 -16.37 13.61 8.06
C SER A 162 -17.07 13.71 9.42
N GLY A 163 -17.53 14.89 9.76
CA GLY A 163 -18.10 15.15 11.07
C GLY A 163 -17.14 14.83 12.21
N LYS A 164 -17.57 13.94 13.09
CA LYS A 164 -16.78 13.43 14.22
C LYS A 164 -16.03 12.13 13.91
N MET A 165 -16.03 11.69 12.67
CA MET A 165 -15.39 10.46 12.24
C MET A 165 -14.21 10.77 11.31
N LEU A 166 -13.23 9.92 11.36
CA LEU A 166 -12.07 9.89 10.48
C LEU A 166 -12.04 8.54 9.79
N PHE A 167 -12.18 8.56 8.49
CA PHE A 167 -12.06 7.39 7.62
C PHE A 167 -10.60 7.27 7.20
N VAL A 168 -10.07 6.06 7.29
CA VAL A 168 -8.67 5.79 6.97
C VAL A 168 -8.57 4.69 5.91
N TYR A 169 -7.72 4.92 4.94
CA TYR A 169 -7.27 3.90 4.00
C TYR A 169 -5.74 3.90 3.99
N SER A 170 -5.18 2.82 4.49
CA SER A 170 -3.76 2.66 4.81
C SER A 170 -3.12 1.58 3.95
N LEU A 171 -1.86 1.78 3.62
CA LEU A 171 -0.98 0.81 2.96
C LEU A 171 0.31 0.70 3.74
N THR A 172 0.61 -0.48 4.23
CA THR A 172 1.91 -0.84 4.81
C THR A 172 2.68 -1.71 3.83
N TYR A 173 3.95 -1.38 3.58
CA TYR A 173 4.76 -2.08 2.59
C TYR A 173 6.25 -2.06 2.93
N PRO A 174 7.03 -3.06 2.46
CA PRO A 174 8.49 -3.03 2.55
C PRO A 174 9.07 -1.94 1.64
N ASP A 175 10.06 -1.18 2.13
CA ASP A 175 10.71 -0.09 1.38
C ASP A 175 11.27 -0.55 0.03
N SER A 176 11.77 -1.78 -0.03
CA SER A 176 12.27 -2.39 -1.27
C SER A 176 11.20 -2.56 -2.35
N TYR A 177 9.91 -2.58 -1.97
CA TYR A 177 8.77 -2.70 -2.90
C TYR A 177 8.22 -1.35 -3.36
N LYS A 178 8.67 -0.22 -2.79
CA LYS A 178 8.20 1.13 -3.13
C LYS A 178 8.14 1.41 -4.63
N PRO A 179 9.13 0.99 -5.46
CA PRO A 179 9.08 1.23 -6.92
C PRO A 179 7.94 0.48 -7.64
N ALA A 180 7.33 -0.53 -7.00
CA ALA A 180 6.20 -1.26 -7.55
C ALA A 180 4.83 -0.77 -7.03
N MET A 181 4.80 0.22 -6.11
CA MET A 181 3.59 0.70 -5.42
C MET A 181 2.77 1.81 -6.13
N PRO A 182 3.18 2.48 -7.22
CA PRO A 182 2.48 3.65 -7.74
C PRO A 182 0.98 3.45 -7.94
N ARG A 183 0.56 2.26 -8.38
CA ARG A 183 -0.85 1.95 -8.55
C ARG A 183 -1.62 1.93 -7.23
N LEU A 184 -1.03 1.39 -6.16
CA LEU A 184 -1.65 1.38 -4.84
C LEU A 184 -1.71 2.78 -4.24
N PHE A 185 -0.66 3.59 -4.44
CA PHE A 185 -0.68 4.99 -4.03
C PHE A 185 -1.83 5.74 -4.71
N HIS A 186 -2.01 5.57 -6.04
CA HIS A 186 -3.13 6.19 -6.75
C HIS A 186 -4.49 5.71 -6.27
N LEU A 187 -4.65 4.42 -5.96
CA LEU A 187 -5.91 3.90 -5.39
C LEU A 187 -6.26 4.59 -4.06
N ILE A 188 -5.27 4.83 -3.23
CA ILE A 188 -5.43 5.53 -1.95
C ILE A 188 -5.68 7.02 -2.18
N GLU A 189 -4.90 7.67 -3.04
CA GLU A 189 -5.06 9.09 -3.38
C GLU A 189 -6.45 9.41 -3.96
N ASP A 190 -6.96 8.55 -4.83
CA ASP A 190 -8.24 8.73 -5.50
C ASP A 190 -9.44 8.29 -4.65
N TRP A 191 -9.19 7.59 -3.53
CA TRP A 191 -10.26 7.12 -2.66
C TRP A 191 -11.09 8.27 -2.10
N LYS A 192 -12.42 8.07 -2.10
CA LYS A 192 -13.41 9.03 -1.60
C LYS A 192 -14.44 8.28 -0.77
N VAL A 193 -14.95 8.94 0.26
CA VAL A 193 -16.11 8.48 1.02
C VAL A 193 -17.33 9.21 0.49
N LEU A 194 -18.25 8.46 -0.13
CA LEU A 194 -19.50 9.00 -0.65
C LEU A 194 -20.56 8.95 0.45
N GLY A 195 -21.14 10.08 0.79
CA GLY A 195 -22.27 10.15 1.74
C GLY A 195 -21.84 10.22 3.21
N ALA A 196 -20.81 10.99 3.50
CA ALA A 196 -20.46 11.31 4.88
C ALA A 196 -21.62 12.04 5.57
N TYR A 197 -22.17 11.40 6.62
CA TYR A 197 -23.28 11.89 7.44
C TYR A 197 -22.89 13.04 8.36
#